data_bed172609952065396e1744d3d7327ac
#
_entry.id   bed172609952065396e1744d3d7327ac
#
_cell.length_a   1.000
_cell.length_b   1.000
_cell.length_c   1.000
_cell.angle_alpha   90.00
_cell.angle_beta   90.00
_cell.angle_gamma   90.00
#
_symmetry.space_group_name_H-M   'P 1'
#
loop_
_entity.id
_entity.type
_entity.pdbx_description
1 polymer ?
#
loop_
_entity_poly.entity_id
_entity_poly.type
_entity_poly.pdbx_seq_one_letter_code
_entity_poly.pdbx_strand_id
1 'polypeptide(L)'
;MHLTVHTSISDTVVTPGKKLSIAFDVTPKRLMHVYAPGKHDYQVITVKVDPQPWLKLEPTNYPPSEIYHFKELDEKVETYGKPFKLVQELTVLNTAAAKKALATASPIKLSGRLEYQACDDKVCYAPTRIPVSFALTVK
;
A
#
# COMPACT_ATOMS: atom_id res chain seq x y z
N MET A 1 -1.25 -0.96 18.67
CA MET A 1 -1.32 -0.73 17.22
C MET A 1 -2.12 0.55 16.94
N HIS A 2 -1.72 1.30 15.93
CA HIS A 2 -2.24 2.65 15.69
C HIS A 2 -3.40 2.68 14.68
N LEU A 3 -3.59 1.59 13.95
CA LEU A 3 -4.63 1.47 12.93
C LEU A 3 -4.94 0.00 12.68
N THR A 4 -6.04 -0.24 11.98
CA THR A 4 -6.37 -1.57 11.48
C THR A 4 -6.34 -1.54 9.96
N VAL A 5 -5.95 -2.66 9.35
CA VAL A 5 -5.86 -2.79 7.89
C VAL A 5 -6.53 -4.07 7.45
N HIS A 6 -7.42 -3.95 6.46
CA HIS A 6 -7.95 -5.07 5.72
C HIS A 6 -7.40 -5.05 4.32
N THR A 7 -6.84 -6.17 3.87
CA THR A 7 -6.28 -6.27 2.52
C THR A 7 -7.10 -7.24 1.68
N SER A 8 -7.20 -6.94 0.39
CA SER A 8 -7.85 -7.83 -0.56
C SER A 8 -7.17 -7.70 -1.92
N ILE A 9 -7.30 -8.72 -2.75
CA ILE A 9 -6.79 -8.72 -4.11
C ILE A 9 -7.93 -9.01 -5.08
N SER A 10 -7.89 -8.38 -6.25
CA SER A 10 -8.98 -8.46 -7.22
C SER A 10 -9.18 -9.86 -7.81
N ASP A 11 -8.11 -10.65 -7.90
CA ASP A 11 -8.16 -12.01 -8.40
C ASP A 11 -6.95 -12.79 -7.89
N THR A 12 -7.11 -14.09 -7.72
CA THR A 12 -6.01 -14.98 -7.32
C THR A 12 -5.44 -15.78 -8.49
N VAL A 13 -5.99 -15.64 -9.68
CA VAL A 13 -5.50 -16.29 -10.89
C VAL A 13 -4.71 -15.28 -11.73
N VAL A 14 -3.50 -15.66 -12.10
CA VAL A 14 -2.58 -14.80 -12.84
C VAL A 14 -2.39 -15.34 -14.26
N THR A 15 -2.60 -14.47 -15.24
CA THR A 15 -2.31 -14.74 -16.65
C THR A 15 -1.50 -13.59 -17.23
N PRO A 16 -0.63 -13.87 -18.24
CA PRO A 16 0.13 -12.80 -18.87
C PRO A 16 -0.78 -11.69 -19.42
N GLY A 17 -0.39 -10.44 -19.15
CA GLY A 17 -1.15 -9.27 -19.60
C GLY A 17 -2.29 -8.84 -18.67
N LYS A 18 -2.59 -9.62 -17.65
CA LYS A 18 -3.69 -9.33 -16.73
C LYS A 18 -3.34 -8.20 -15.77
N LYS A 19 -4.34 -7.39 -15.45
CA LYS A 19 -4.22 -6.36 -14.42
C LYS A 19 -4.84 -6.86 -13.12
N LEU A 20 -4.15 -6.59 -12.03
CA LEU A 20 -4.61 -6.90 -10.67
C LEU A 20 -4.59 -5.63 -9.84
N SER A 21 -5.39 -5.62 -8.79
CA SER A 21 -5.32 -4.54 -7.81
C SER A 21 -5.38 -5.10 -6.40
N ILE A 22 -4.57 -4.51 -5.52
CA ILE A 22 -4.59 -4.81 -4.09
C ILE A 22 -5.23 -3.61 -3.40
N ALA A 23 -6.25 -3.87 -2.62
CA ALA A 23 -6.92 -2.82 -1.85
C ALA A 23 -6.51 -2.92 -0.39
N PHE A 24 -6.21 -1.77 0.21
CA PHE A 24 -5.87 -1.64 1.62
C PHE A 24 -6.92 -0.74 2.25
N ASP A 25 -7.85 -1.33 3.01
CA ASP A 25 -8.82 -0.58 3.79
C ASP A 25 -8.20 -0.28 5.15
N VAL A 26 -7.84 0.98 5.35
CA VAL A 26 -7.11 1.43 6.53
C VAL A 26 -8.04 2.23 7.42
N THR A 27 -8.08 1.86 8.70
CA THR A 27 -8.87 2.57 9.71
C THR A 27 -7.96 3.03 10.83
N PRO A 28 -7.56 4.33 10.86
CA PRO A 28 -6.79 4.86 11.97
C PRO A 28 -7.61 4.78 13.25
N LYS A 29 -6.94 4.48 14.36
CA LYS A 29 -7.58 4.51 15.67
C LYS A 29 -7.91 5.95 16.05
N ARG A 30 -8.81 6.10 17.00
CA ARG A 30 -9.25 7.41 17.48
C ARG A 30 -8.05 8.30 17.81
N LEU A 31 -8.09 9.54 17.36
CA LEU A 31 -7.06 10.57 17.54
C LEU A 31 -5.75 10.29 16.79
N MET A 32 -5.67 9.20 16.06
CA MET A 32 -4.49 8.88 15.27
C MET A 32 -4.65 9.36 13.83
N HIS A 33 -3.54 9.72 13.21
CA HIS A 33 -3.49 10.01 11.78
C HIS A 33 -2.18 9.49 11.18
N VAL A 34 -2.22 9.25 9.89
CA VAL A 34 -1.05 8.88 9.10
C VAL A 34 -0.88 9.93 8.00
N TYR A 35 0.30 9.96 7.37
CA TYR A 35 0.63 11.02 6.42
C TYR A 35 0.31 10.64 4.99
N ALA A 36 -0.33 11.58 4.30
CA ALA A 36 -0.66 11.49 2.87
C ALA A 36 0.45 12.14 2.04
N PRO A 37 0.49 11.86 0.72
CA PRO A 37 1.39 12.60 -0.17
C PRO A 37 1.12 14.10 -0.08
N GLY A 38 2.18 14.90 -0.03
CA GLY A 38 2.06 16.35 0.06
C GLY A 38 3.39 17.03 0.30
N LYS A 39 3.33 18.30 0.65
CA LYS A 39 4.53 19.11 0.85
C LYS A 39 4.97 19.06 2.32
N HIS A 40 5.55 17.95 2.72
CA HIS A 40 6.07 17.76 4.08
C HIS A 40 7.15 16.69 4.07
N ASP A 41 7.88 16.58 5.16
CA ASP A 41 8.98 15.63 5.32
C ASP A 41 8.61 14.38 6.14
N TYR A 42 7.36 14.24 6.52
CA TYR A 42 6.90 13.06 7.26
C TYR A 42 6.81 11.86 6.34
N GLN A 43 6.89 10.67 6.92
CA GLN A 43 6.77 9.44 6.14
C GLN A 43 5.35 9.22 5.65
N VAL A 44 5.16 9.28 4.34
CA VAL A 44 3.88 9.00 3.69
C VAL A 44 3.56 7.52 3.83
N ILE A 45 2.29 7.19 4.10
CA ILE A 45 1.85 5.81 4.08
C ILE A 45 2.09 5.23 2.68
N THR A 46 2.82 4.14 2.58
CA THR A 46 3.35 3.64 1.31
C THR A 46 3.17 2.15 1.19
N VAL A 47 2.72 1.72 0.01
CA VAL A 47 2.64 0.30 -0.35
C VAL A 47 3.95 -0.08 -1.03
N LYS A 48 4.62 -1.12 -0.52
CA LYS A 48 5.82 -1.70 -1.10
C LYS A 48 5.52 -3.13 -1.50
N VAL A 49 5.68 -3.46 -2.76
CA VAL A 49 5.50 -4.82 -3.26
C VAL A 49 6.86 -5.36 -3.69
N ASP A 50 7.17 -6.58 -3.27
CA ASP A 50 8.45 -7.19 -3.61
C ASP A 50 8.57 -7.38 -5.13
N PRO A 51 9.69 -6.95 -5.73
CA PRO A 51 9.85 -7.06 -7.19
C PRO A 51 9.80 -8.49 -7.68
N GLN A 52 9.18 -8.69 -8.85
CA GLN A 52 9.13 -9.97 -9.53
C GLN A 52 9.38 -9.74 -11.02
N PRO A 53 10.06 -10.67 -11.71
CA PRO A 53 10.38 -10.48 -13.13
C PRO A 53 9.15 -10.44 -14.05
N TRP A 54 8.00 -10.89 -13.57
CA TRP A 54 6.74 -10.91 -14.34
C TRP A 54 5.79 -9.78 -13.96
N LEU A 55 6.20 -8.91 -13.04
CA LEU A 55 5.29 -7.95 -12.41
C LEU A 55 5.75 -6.51 -12.69
N LYS A 56 4.80 -5.68 -13.11
CA LYS A 56 5.00 -4.23 -13.20
C LYS A 56 4.10 -3.55 -12.16
N LEU A 57 4.70 -2.72 -11.33
CA LEU A 57 3.97 -1.93 -10.34
C LEU A 57 3.53 -0.62 -10.99
N GLU A 58 2.25 -0.31 -10.87
CA GLU A 58 1.70 0.98 -11.28
C GLU A 58 1.74 1.94 -10.08
N PRO A 59 1.54 3.25 -10.29
CA PRO A 59 1.45 4.17 -9.16
C PRO A 59 0.32 3.81 -8.22
N THR A 60 0.54 3.99 -6.91
CA THR A 60 -0.50 3.79 -5.91
C THR A 60 -1.56 4.87 -6.02
N ASN A 61 -2.83 4.49 -5.98
CA ASN A 61 -3.95 5.42 -5.96
C ASN A 61 -4.23 5.84 -4.51
N TYR A 62 -3.99 7.11 -4.23
CA TYR A 62 -4.25 7.71 -2.93
C TYR A 62 -5.56 8.48 -2.98
N PRO A 63 -6.44 8.32 -1.97
CA PRO A 63 -7.66 9.14 -1.91
C PRO A 63 -7.33 10.57 -1.50
N PRO A 64 -8.28 11.50 -1.64
CA PRO A 64 -8.10 12.85 -1.11
C PRO A 64 -7.76 12.83 0.37
N SER A 65 -6.83 13.68 0.77
CA SER A 65 -6.39 13.79 2.16
C SER A 65 -7.07 14.95 2.86
N GLU A 66 -6.90 14.99 4.19
CA GLU A 66 -7.32 16.12 5.02
C GLU A 66 -6.10 16.91 5.41
N ILE A 67 -6.28 18.19 5.74
CA ILE A 67 -5.20 19.02 6.28
C ILE A 67 -5.29 18.99 7.80
N TYR A 68 -4.20 18.53 8.42
CA TYR A 68 -4.06 18.54 9.86
C TYR A 68 -3.18 19.74 10.27
N HIS A 69 -3.68 20.54 11.20
CA HIS A 69 -2.96 21.71 11.68
C HIS A 69 -2.30 21.38 13.02
N PHE A 70 -0.97 21.28 13.04
CA PHE A 70 -0.19 21.16 14.26
C PHE A 70 -0.02 22.56 14.85
N LYS A 71 -0.87 22.92 15.81
CA LYS A 71 -0.91 24.26 16.37
C LYS A 71 0.40 24.66 17.02
N GLU A 72 1.06 23.74 17.69
CA GLU A 72 2.31 23.98 18.40
C GLU A 72 3.46 24.37 17.47
N LEU A 73 3.45 23.82 16.24
CA LEU A 73 4.46 24.08 15.23
C LEU A 73 3.97 25.03 14.13
N ASP A 74 2.70 25.44 14.20
CA ASP A 74 2.03 26.21 13.16
C ASP A 74 2.24 25.59 11.78
N GLU A 75 2.07 24.27 11.71
CA GLU A 75 2.33 23.47 10.53
C GLU A 75 1.04 22.83 10.03
N LYS A 76 0.81 22.90 8.72
CA LYS A 76 -0.33 22.26 8.07
C LYS A 76 0.17 21.12 7.19
N VAL A 77 -0.35 19.91 7.43
CA VAL A 77 0.16 18.70 6.81
C VAL A 77 -0.99 17.84 6.27
N GLU A 78 -0.81 17.29 5.09
CA GLU A 78 -1.78 16.37 4.48
C GLU A 78 -1.76 15.05 5.24
N THR A 79 -2.92 14.62 5.73
CA THR A 79 -3.05 13.41 6.56
C THR A 79 -4.33 12.64 6.26
N TYR A 80 -4.38 11.41 6.78
CA TYR A 80 -5.60 10.61 6.86
C TYR A 80 -5.90 10.31 8.32
N GLY A 81 -6.98 10.85 8.82
CA GLY A 81 -7.44 10.62 10.19
C GLY A 81 -8.74 9.83 10.29
N LYS A 82 -9.34 9.50 9.16
CA LYS A 82 -10.59 8.74 9.05
C LYS A 82 -10.35 7.50 8.19
N PRO A 83 -11.26 6.51 8.17
CA PRO A 83 -11.10 5.35 7.30
C PRO A 83 -10.89 5.74 5.84
N PHE A 84 -9.92 5.11 5.20
CA PHE A 84 -9.59 5.38 3.80
C PHE A 84 -9.11 4.12 3.10
N LYS A 85 -9.07 4.16 1.78
CA LYS A 85 -8.64 3.03 0.97
C LYS A 85 -7.49 3.42 0.06
N LEU A 86 -6.40 2.66 0.12
CA LEU A 86 -5.33 2.72 -0.87
C LEU A 86 -5.53 1.59 -1.87
N VAL A 87 -5.26 1.87 -3.14
CA VAL A 87 -5.32 0.84 -4.18
C VAL A 87 -3.99 0.81 -4.92
N GLN A 88 -3.34 -0.34 -4.89
CA GLN A 88 -2.10 -0.59 -5.63
C GLN A 88 -2.43 -1.41 -6.86
N GLU A 89 -2.27 -0.82 -8.03
CA GLU A 89 -2.49 -1.52 -9.28
C GLU A 89 -1.23 -2.20 -9.76
N LEU A 90 -1.40 -3.37 -10.34
CA LEU A 90 -0.33 -4.23 -10.81
C LEU A 90 -0.65 -4.69 -12.22
N THR A 91 0.38 -4.83 -13.05
CA THR A 91 0.22 -5.43 -14.38
C THR A 91 1.11 -6.65 -14.48
N VAL A 92 0.53 -7.76 -14.88
CA VAL A 92 1.28 -8.98 -15.19
C VAL A 92 1.84 -8.81 -16.59
N LEU A 93 3.17 -8.82 -16.71
CA LEU A 93 3.83 -8.58 -17.98
C LEU A 93 3.55 -9.71 -18.98
N ASN A 94 3.51 -9.36 -20.26
CA ASN A 94 3.25 -10.29 -21.35
C ASN A 94 4.49 -10.47 -22.23
N THR A 95 5.67 -10.39 -21.64
CA THR A 95 6.93 -10.63 -22.33
C THR A 95 7.30 -12.11 -22.30
N ALA A 96 8.21 -12.53 -23.18
CA ALA A 96 8.71 -13.91 -23.16
C ALA A 96 9.39 -14.23 -21.81
N ALA A 97 10.15 -13.29 -21.26
CA ALA A 97 10.82 -13.48 -19.97
C ALA A 97 9.81 -13.63 -18.83
N ALA A 98 8.74 -12.83 -18.84
CA ALA A 98 7.68 -12.92 -17.83
C ALA A 98 6.94 -14.26 -17.90
N LYS A 99 6.60 -14.71 -19.11
CA LYS A 99 5.94 -15.99 -19.31
C LYS A 99 6.79 -17.14 -18.81
N LYS A 100 8.09 -17.09 -19.06
CA LYS A 100 9.03 -18.10 -18.58
C LYS A 100 9.11 -18.11 -17.06
N ALA A 101 9.18 -16.95 -16.44
CA ALA A 101 9.21 -16.81 -14.98
C ALA A 101 7.94 -17.36 -14.36
N LEU A 102 6.77 -17.07 -14.93
CA LEU A 102 5.49 -17.55 -14.44
C LEU A 102 5.36 -19.07 -14.57
N ALA A 103 5.86 -19.65 -15.66
CA ALA A 103 5.76 -21.07 -15.91
C ALA A 103 6.49 -21.91 -14.85
N THR A 104 7.53 -21.36 -14.22
CA THR A 104 8.33 -22.09 -13.23
C THR A 104 7.99 -21.74 -11.78
N ALA A 105 7.09 -20.78 -11.56
CA ALA A 105 6.85 -20.22 -10.23
C ALA A 105 5.48 -20.55 -9.64
N SER A 106 4.78 -21.55 -10.18
CA SER A 106 3.44 -21.90 -9.67
C SER A 106 3.53 -22.92 -8.54
N PRO A 107 2.87 -22.72 -7.39
CA PRO A 107 2.11 -21.53 -7.01
C PRO A 107 3.02 -20.33 -6.70
N ILE A 108 2.48 -19.14 -6.83
CA ILE A 108 3.21 -17.89 -6.58
C ILE A 108 2.75 -17.28 -5.27
N LYS A 109 3.70 -16.72 -4.52
CA LYS A 109 3.39 -15.89 -3.37
C LYS A 109 3.74 -14.45 -3.71
N LEU A 110 2.74 -13.59 -3.77
CA LEU A 110 2.93 -12.15 -3.96
C LEU A 110 3.04 -11.53 -2.58
N SER A 111 4.18 -10.94 -2.28
CA SER A 111 4.47 -10.39 -0.95
C SER A 111 4.81 -8.92 -1.03
N GLY A 112 4.54 -8.22 0.06
CA GLY A 112 4.86 -6.81 0.19
C GLY A 112 4.61 -6.34 1.60
N ARG A 113 4.53 -5.03 1.75
CA ARG A 113 4.27 -4.44 3.07
C ARG A 113 3.64 -3.05 2.91
N LEU A 114 2.92 -2.66 3.94
CA LEU A 114 2.43 -1.30 4.10
C LEU A 114 3.31 -0.62 5.14
N GLU A 115 3.96 0.48 4.77
CA GLU A 115 4.81 1.25 5.67
C GLU A 115 4.12 2.55 6.02
N TYR A 116 4.12 2.90 7.30
CA TYR A 116 3.50 4.14 7.74
C TYR A 116 4.14 4.67 9.01
N GLN A 117 3.89 5.94 9.29
CA GLN A 117 4.18 6.56 10.58
C GLN A 117 2.89 7.17 11.10
N ALA A 118 2.50 6.81 12.30
CA ALA A 118 1.30 7.34 12.94
C ALA A 118 1.67 8.35 14.01
N CYS A 119 0.86 9.40 14.12
CA CYS A 119 1.00 10.41 15.16
C CYS A 119 -0.38 10.71 15.75
N ASP A 120 -0.41 11.10 17.01
CA ASP A 120 -1.56 11.76 17.58
C ASP A 120 -1.28 13.27 17.66
N ASP A 121 -2.04 14.02 18.43
CA ASP A 121 -1.84 15.47 18.55
C ASP A 121 -0.64 15.86 19.39
N LYS A 122 0.04 14.90 20.01
CA LYS A 122 1.16 15.15 20.92
C LYS A 122 2.44 14.41 20.56
N VAL A 123 2.33 13.18 20.04
CA VAL A 123 3.46 12.27 19.86
C VAL A 123 3.39 11.62 18.51
N CYS A 124 4.55 11.49 17.85
CA CYS A 124 4.72 10.63 16.68
C CYS A 124 5.38 9.33 17.11
N TYR A 125 4.84 8.22 16.64
CA TYR A 125 5.36 6.90 16.96
C TYR A 125 6.38 6.48 15.90
N ALA A 126 7.17 5.46 16.21
CA ALA A 126 8.17 4.95 15.28
C ALA A 126 7.51 4.43 13.99
N PRO A 127 8.18 4.59 12.83
CA PRO A 127 7.68 4.01 11.58
C PRO A 127 7.40 2.52 11.75
N THR A 128 6.31 2.07 11.16
CA THR A 128 5.80 0.70 11.31
C THR A 128 5.60 0.07 9.93
N ARG A 129 5.81 -1.25 9.86
CA ARG A 129 5.61 -2.05 8.65
C ARG A 129 4.58 -3.14 8.94
N ILE A 130 3.62 -3.29 8.03
CA ILE A 130 2.64 -4.37 8.11
C ILE A 130 2.88 -5.27 6.90
N PRO A 131 3.35 -6.52 7.08
CA PRO A 131 3.54 -7.42 5.95
C PRO A 131 2.22 -7.89 5.38
N VAL A 132 2.18 -8.07 4.06
CA VAL A 132 1.01 -8.61 3.35
C VAL A 132 1.49 -9.67 2.38
N SER A 133 0.67 -10.68 2.13
CA SER A 133 0.98 -11.69 1.13
C SER A 133 -0.31 -12.32 0.59
N PHE A 134 -0.23 -12.72 -0.67
CA PHE A 134 -1.33 -13.39 -1.36
C PHE A 134 -0.79 -14.61 -2.10
N ALA A 135 -1.49 -15.72 -1.98
CA ALA A 135 -1.18 -16.92 -2.75
C ALA A 135 -1.91 -16.83 -4.10
N LEU A 136 -1.17 -16.97 -5.18
CA LEU A 136 -1.69 -16.85 -6.53
C LEU A 136 -1.43 -18.14 -7.31
N THR A 137 -2.33 -18.43 -8.25
CA THR A 137 -2.14 -19.54 -9.18
C THR A 137 -1.97 -18.98 -10.58
N VAL A 138 -1.10 -19.62 -11.35
CA VAL A 138 -0.81 -19.24 -12.74
C VAL A 138 -1.66 -20.10 -13.67
N LYS A 139 -2.26 -19.44 -14.65
CA LYS A 139 -2.97 -20.13 -15.73
C LYS A 139 -2.41 -19.81 -17.08
#